data_4815e0552e127c27a57dbfd29c44cb39
#
_entry.id   4815e0552e127c27a57dbfd29c44cb39
#
_cell.length_a   1.000
_cell.length_b   1.000
_cell.length_c   1.000
_cell.angle_alpha   90.00
_cell.angle_beta   90.00
_cell.angle_gamma   90.00
#
_symmetry.space_group_name_H-M   'P 1'
#
loop_
_entity.id
_entity.type
_entity.pdbx_description
1 polymer ?
#
loop_
_entity_poly.entity_id
_entity_poly.type
_entity_poly.pdbx_seq_one_letter_code
_entity_poly.pdbx_strand_id
1 'polypeptide(L)'
;MLEDTKTIAKASDQIHVLAKESNPQNMNQLVRWVTTKEQHATDIQHVISQYFMTQRIKADKPGYVKNLTAAHAVMVAAMKCKQKVDPAAAKALQKSIYAFYTAYTGKEPKLHEDK
;
A
#
# COMPACT_ATOMS: atom_id res chain seq x y z
N MET A 1 -6.76 -4.71 -0.76
CA MET A 1 -5.52 -3.95 -0.51
C MET A 1 -4.31 -4.52 -1.25
N LEU A 2 -4.19 -5.82 -1.38
CA LEU A 2 -3.03 -6.40 -2.08
C LEU A 2 -3.01 -6.06 -3.56
N GLU A 3 -4.17 -5.93 -4.19
CA GLU A 3 -4.23 -5.49 -5.58
C GLU A 3 -3.68 -4.08 -5.73
N ASP A 4 -3.94 -3.22 -4.76
CA ASP A 4 -3.41 -1.86 -4.77
C ASP A 4 -1.89 -1.86 -4.75
N THR A 5 -1.27 -2.75 -3.99
CA THR A 5 0.19 -2.81 -3.92
C THR A 5 0.81 -3.17 -5.27
N LYS A 6 0.15 -4.04 -6.02
CA LYS A 6 0.62 -4.42 -7.36
C LYS A 6 0.57 -3.23 -8.31
N THR A 7 -0.51 -2.46 -8.25
CA THR A 7 -0.66 -1.27 -9.09
C THR A 7 0.36 -0.21 -8.69
N ILE A 8 0.60 -0.02 -7.39
CA ILE A 8 1.61 0.91 -6.90
C ILE A 8 3.01 0.50 -7.40
N ALA A 9 3.33 -0.78 -7.33
CA ALA A 9 4.62 -1.28 -7.80
C ALA A 9 4.79 -1.03 -9.30
N LYS A 10 3.74 -1.32 -10.08
CA LYS A 10 3.76 -1.09 -11.52
C LYS A 10 3.92 0.41 -11.83
N ALA A 11 3.23 1.26 -11.09
CA ALA A 11 3.33 2.71 -11.27
C ALA A 11 4.76 3.19 -11.02
N SER A 12 5.39 2.71 -9.95
CA SER A 12 6.78 3.07 -9.66
C SER A 12 7.71 2.66 -10.78
N ASP A 13 7.55 1.45 -11.31
CA ASP A 13 8.37 0.98 -12.43
C ASP A 13 8.15 1.84 -13.67
N GLN A 14 6.90 2.17 -13.99
CA GLN A 14 6.60 3.00 -15.17
C GLN A 14 7.14 4.41 -15.03
N ILE A 15 7.10 4.97 -13.83
CA ILE A 15 7.67 6.29 -13.57
C ILE A 15 9.17 6.28 -13.88
N HIS A 16 9.89 5.24 -13.44
CA HIS A 16 11.33 5.13 -13.71
C HIS A 16 11.61 4.99 -15.21
N VAL A 17 10.82 4.20 -15.92
CA VAL A 17 10.99 4.04 -17.36
C VAL A 17 10.75 5.35 -18.08
N LEU A 18 9.66 6.05 -17.76
CA LEU A 18 9.29 7.29 -18.43
C LEU A 18 10.22 8.44 -18.13
N ALA A 19 10.84 8.43 -16.95
CA ALA A 19 11.76 9.49 -16.53
C ALA A 19 13.09 9.44 -17.27
N LYS A 20 13.39 8.35 -17.96
CA LYS A 20 14.66 8.21 -18.68
C LYS A 20 14.78 9.17 -19.85
N GLU A 21 13.65 9.56 -20.45
CA GLU A 21 13.64 10.49 -21.55
C GLU A 21 12.54 11.51 -21.34
N SER A 22 12.94 12.79 -21.17
CA SER A 22 12.01 13.88 -20.92
C SER A 22 11.47 14.44 -22.22
N ASN A 23 10.18 14.28 -22.43
CA ASN A 23 9.46 14.90 -23.54
C ASN A 23 7.99 15.05 -23.12
N PRO A 24 7.20 15.86 -23.85
CA PRO A 24 5.80 16.11 -23.42
C PRO A 24 4.96 14.85 -23.26
N GLN A 25 5.12 13.87 -24.15
CA GLN A 25 4.34 12.64 -24.07
C GLN A 25 4.72 11.82 -22.84
N ASN A 26 6.00 11.65 -22.60
CA ASN A 26 6.47 10.91 -21.43
C ASN A 26 6.08 11.62 -20.15
N MET A 27 6.16 12.95 -20.12
CA MET A 27 5.75 13.72 -18.95
C MET A 27 4.27 13.54 -18.64
N ASN A 28 3.44 13.54 -19.69
CA ASN A 28 2.01 13.32 -19.51
C ASN A 28 1.73 11.95 -18.89
N GLN A 29 2.35 10.91 -19.43
CA GLN A 29 2.15 9.56 -18.92
C GLN A 29 2.75 9.40 -17.51
N LEU A 30 3.87 10.05 -17.25
CA LEU A 30 4.49 10.01 -15.94
C LEU A 30 3.57 10.59 -14.88
N VAL A 31 2.93 11.72 -15.17
CA VAL A 31 1.98 12.35 -14.25
C VAL A 31 0.80 11.41 -13.97
N ARG A 32 0.32 10.71 -15.00
CA ARG A 32 -0.78 9.78 -14.84
C ARG A 32 -0.40 8.62 -13.91
N TRP A 33 0.83 8.10 -14.03
CA TRP A 33 1.29 7.04 -13.14
C TRP A 33 1.52 7.54 -11.71
N VAL A 34 2.00 8.77 -11.55
CA VAL A 34 2.13 9.38 -10.23
C VAL A 34 0.75 9.48 -9.57
N THR A 35 -0.24 9.95 -10.32
CA THR A 35 -1.61 10.06 -9.81
C THR A 35 -2.17 8.68 -9.41
N THR A 36 -1.91 7.67 -10.23
CA THR A 36 -2.34 6.31 -9.96
C THR A 36 -1.71 5.78 -8.67
N LYS A 37 -0.40 6.00 -8.50
CA LYS A 37 0.31 5.58 -7.29
C LYS A 37 -0.30 6.24 -6.05
N GLU A 38 -0.53 7.55 -6.12
CA GLU A 38 -1.13 8.31 -5.03
C GLU A 38 -2.51 7.78 -4.69
N GLN A 39 -3.34 7.55 -5.70
CA GLN A 39 -4.72 7.12 -5.49
C GLN A 39 -4.79 5.75 -4.83
N HIS A 40 -3.99 4.81 -5.31
CA HIS A 40 -4.03 3.44 -4.76
C HIS A 40 -3.50 3.40 -3.33
N ALA A 41 -2.50 4.22 -3.00
CA ALA A 41 -2.02 4.32 -1.63
C ALA A 41 -3.10 4.96 -0.73
N THR A 42 -3.81 5.96 -1.25
CA THR A 42 -4.92 6.58 -0.53
C THR A 42 -6.04 5.56 -0.28
N ASP A 43 -6.34 4.70 -1.26
CA ASP A 43 -7.37 3.68 -1.11
C ASP A 43 -7.04 2.72 0.04
N ILE A 44 -5.77 2.32 0.13
CA ILE A 44 -5.32 1.47 1.23
C ILE A 44 -5.50 2.18 2.57
N GLN A 45 -5.08 3.44 2.66
CA GLN A 45 -5.24 4.22 3.88
C GLN A 45 -6.70 4.36 4.27
N HIS A 46 -7.55 4.55 3.28
CA HIS A 46 -8.99 4.68 3.53
C HIS A 46 -9.57 3.38 4.12
N VAL A 47 -9.22 2.24 3.54
CA VAL A 47 -9.70 0.95 4.05
C VAL A 47 -9.22 0.73 5.48
N ILE A 48 -7.95 0.98 5.75
CA ILE A 48 -7.39 0.79 7.10
C ILE A 48 -8.07 1.72 8.11
N SER A 49 -8.19 3.01 7.77
CA SER A 49 -8.72 3.98 8.74
C SER A 49 -10.23 3.85 8.95
N GLN A 50 -10.98 3.68 7.87
CA GLN A 50 -12.45 3.71 7.96
C GLN A 50 -13.06 2.37 8.30
N TYR A 51 -12.53 1.31 7.72
CA TYR A 51 -13.10 -0.02 8.00
C TYR A 51 -12.44 -0.67 9.20
N PHE A 52 -11.12 -0.84 9.17
CA PHE A 52 -10.47 -1.60 10.24
C PHE A 52 -10.32 -0.79 11.54
N MET A 53 -9.67 0.37 11.48
CA MET A 53 -9.39 1.13 12.71
C MET A 53 -10.66 1.67 13.35
N THR A 54 -11.62 2.09 12.55
CA THR A 54 -12.84 2.70 13.09
C THR A 54 -13.88 1.66 13.48
N GLN A 55 -14.05 0.61 12.67
CA GLN A 55 -15.17 -0.31 12.84
C GLN A 55 -14.81 -1.66 13.44
N ARG A 56 -13.57 -2.13 13.21
CA ARG A 56 -13.24 -3.52 13.53
C ARG A 56 -12.24 -3.66 14.68
N ILE A 57 -11.33 -2.73 14.83
CA ILE A 57 -10.32 -2.77 15.90
C ILE A 57 -10.91 -2.06 17.11
N LYS A 58 -11.19 -2.82 18.17
CA LYS A 58 -11.90 -2.31 19.35
C LYS A 58 -11.05 -2.46 20.59
N ALA A 59 -11.06 -1.41 21.43
CA ALA A 59 -10.21 -1.31 22.61
C ALA A 59 -10.49 -2.41 23.63
N ASP A 60 -11.70 -2.94 23.66
CA ASP A 60 -12.11 -3.96 24.63
C ASP A 60 -11.87 -5.40 24.15
N LYS A 61 -11.24 -5.57 22.99
CA LYS A 61 -11.01 -6.89 22.42
C LYS A 61 -9.57 -7.35 22.61
N PRO A 62 -9.33 -8.67 22.75
CA PRO A 62 -7.96 -9.19 22.77
C PRO A 62 -7.23 -8.81 21.49
N GLY A 63 -5.95 -8.50 21.64
CA GLY A 63 -5.13 -8.14 20.48
C GLY A 63 -5.32 -6.71 20.00
N TYR A 64 -5.99 -5.86 20.75
CA TYR A 64 -6.23 -4.47 20.35
C TYR A 64 -4.93 -3.76 20.00
N VAL A 65 -3.94 -3.78 20.91
CA VAL A 65 -2.68 -3.06 20.68
C VAL A 65 -1.93 -3.66 19.49
N LYS A 66 -1.89 -4.97 19.39
CA LYS A 66 -1.23 -5.66 18.28
C LYS A 66 -1.86 -5.29 16.95
N ASN A 67 -3.18 -5.33 16.87
CA ASN A 67 -3.89 -5.01 15.63
C ASN A 67 -3.75 -3.54 15.26
N LEU A 68 -3.85 -2.66 16.24
CA LEU A 68 -3.71 -1.23 16.01
C LEU A 68 -2.30 -0.88 15.53
N THR A 69 -1.29 -1.48 16.15
CA THR A 69 0.11 -1.27 15.76
C THR A 69 0.34 -1.71 14.32
N ALA A 70 -0.19 -2.89 13.95
CA ALA A 70 -0.04 -3.40 12.59
C ALA A 70 -0.79 -2.53 11.59
N ALA A 71 -1.97 -2.04 11.95
CA ALA A 71 -2.74 -1.14 11.09
C ALA A 71 -2.00 0.17 10.86
N HIS A 72 -1.43 0.74 11.91
CA HIS A 72 -0.65 1.96 11.81
C HIS A 72 0.55 1.78 10.87
N ALA A 73 1.22 0.62 10.96
CA ALA A 73 2.35 0.33 10.08
C ALA A 73 1.94 0.36 8.61
N VAL A 74 0.75 -0.14 8.27
CA VAL A 74 0.24 -0.07 6.90
C VAL A 74 0.02 1.37 6.47
N MET A 75 -0.54 2.20 7.35
CA MET A 75 -0.77 3.61 7.05
C MET A 75 0.53 4.35 6.73
N VAL A 76 1.57 4.10 7.53
CA VAL A 76 2.87 4.74 7.34
C VAL A 76 3.53 4.23 6.05
N ALA A 77 3.46 2.93 5.79
CA ALA A 77 4.05 2.36 4.57
C ALA A 77 3.36 2.90 3.32
N ALA A 78 2.04 3.07 3.36
CA ALA A 78 1.29 3.67 2.24
C ALA A 78 1.71 5.13 2.03
N MET A 79 1.92 5.89 3.10
CA MET A 79 2.42 7.26 3.00
C MET A 79 3.76 7.30 2.29
N LYS A 80 4.66 6.37 2.62
CA LYS A 80 5.97 6.32 1.98
C LYS A 80 5.86 6.02 0.48
N CYS A 81 4.89 5.21 0.08
CA CYS A 81 4.62 4.97 -1.33
C CYS A 81 4.18 6.23 -2.05
N LYS A 82 3.47 7.13 -1.37
CA LYS A 82 3.09 8.42 -1.95
C LYS A 82 4.31 9.31 -2.14
N GLN A 83 5.23 9.29 -1.19
CA GLN A 83 6.36 10.21 -1.15
C GLN A 83 7.53 9.77 -2.00
N LYS A 84 7.60 8.50 -2.38
CA LYS A 84 8.77 7.93 -3.03
C LYS A 84 8.37 7.14 -4.27
N VAL A 85 9.32 7.03 -5.20
CA VAL A 85 9.15 6.19 -6.39
C VAL A 85 10.04 4.95 -6.30
N ASP A 86 10.51 4.62 -5.12
CA ASP A 86 11.37 3.48 -4.86
C ASP A 86 10.54 2.20 -4.87
N PRO A 87 10.87 1.20 -5.71
CA PRO A 87 10.14 -0.08 -5.69
C PRO A 87 10.17 -0.75 -4.31
N ALA A 88 11.19 -0.49 -3.51
CA ALA A 88 11.26 -1.03 -2.16
C ALA A 88 10.12 -0.53 -1.28
N ALA A 89 9.60 0.66 -1.54
CA ALA A 89 8.46 1.20 -0.77
C ALA A 89 7.20 0.37 -1.01
N ALA A 90 6.94 -0.04 -2.26
CA ALA A 90 5.79 -0.88 -2.58
C ALA A 90 5.93 -2.26 -1.92
N LYS A 91 7.15 -2.81 -1.92
CA LYS A 91 7.42 -4.09 -1.27
C LYS A 91 7.19 -4.01 0.24
N ALA A 92 7.66 -2.93 0.86
CA ALA A 92 7.48 -2.72 2.29
C ALA A 92 5.99 -2.60 2.64
N LEU A 93 5.22 -1.93 1.78
CA LEU A 93 3.77 -1.82 1.98
C LEU A 93 3.12 -3.20 1.91
N GLN A 94 3.48 -4.01 0.92
CA GLN A 94 2.93 -5.36 0.79
C GLN A 94 3.23 -6.18 2.05
N LYS A 95 4.46 -6.10 2.55
CA LYS A 95 4.84 -6.82 3.77
C LYS A 95 4.04 -6.36 4.99
N SER A 96 3.80 -5.06 5.10
CA SER A 96 3.03 -4.53 6.24
C SER A 96 1.57 -4.98 6.17
N ILE A 97 1.02 -5.12 4.96
CA ILE A 97 -0.35 -5.61 4.79
C ILE A 97 -0.43 -7.10 5.19
N TYR A 98 0.56 -7.91 4.80
CA TYR A 98 0.62 -9.30 5.21
C TYR A 98 0.71 -9.40 6.74
N ALA A 99 1.55 -8.58 7.36
CA ALA A 99 1.71 -8.58 8.81
C ALA A 99 0.40 -8.18 9.50
N PHE A 100 -0.30 -7.20 8.94
CA PHE A 100 -1.60 -6.79 9.47
C PHE A 100 -2.62 -7.93 9.35
N TYR A 101 -2.65 -8.59 8.18
CA TYR A 101 -3.56 -9.71 7.98
C TYR A 101 -3.32 -10.80 9.02
N THR A 102 -2.05 -11.16 9.23
CA THR A 102 -1.68 -12.19 10.20
C THR A 102 -2.07 -11.77 11.62
N ALA A 103 -1.81 -10.51 11.99
CA ALA A 103 -2.16 -10.01 13.32
C ALA A 103 -3.68 -10.02 13.54
N TYR A 104 -4.43 -9.60 12.53
CA TYR A 104 -5.86 -9.44 12.65
C TYR A 104 -6.61 -10.77 12.62
N THR A 105 -6.21 -11.69 11.75
CA THR A 105 -6.89 -12.98 11.58
C THR A 105 -6.25 -14.13 12.36
N GLY A 106 -4.98 -13.98 12.74
CA GLY A 106 -4.21 -15.06 13.33
C GLY A 106 -3.76 -16.11 12.32
N LYS A 107 -3.87 -15.83 11.03
CA LYS A 107 -3.53 -16.77 9.95
C LYS A 107 -2.62 -16.11 8.93
N GLU A 108 -1.81 -16.93 8.27
CA GLU A 108 -1.01 -16.46 7.15
C GLU A 108 -1.93 -16.17 5.96
N PRO A 109 -1.66 -15.11 5.19
CA PRO A 109 -2.46 -14.86 4.00
C PRO A 109 -2.19 -15.92 2.94
N LYS A 110 -3.23 -16.29 2.19
CA LYS A 110 -3.05 -17.16 1.03
C LYS A 110 -2.52 -16.33 -0.12
N LEU A 111 -1.33 -16.67 -0.58
CA LEU A 111 -0.71 -15.99 -1.70
C LEU A 111 -1.10 -16.71 -2.96
N HIS A 112 -1.89 -16.05 -3.75
CA HIS A 112 -2.14 -16.58 -5.07
C HIS A 112 -0.94 -16.23 -5.87
N GLU A 113 -0.18 -16.90 -5.96
CA GLU A 113 0.97 -16.51 -6.47
C GLU A 113 1.01 -15.92 -7.65
N ASP A 114 0.87 -15.72 -7.69
CA ASP A 114 0.88 -15.32 -8.57
C ASP A 114 1.58 -15.33 -9.17
N LYS A 115 1.64 -15.97 -8.81
CA LYS A 115 2.24 -16.35 -9.35
C LYS A 115 2.42 -15.77 -10.18
#